data_e6bcb244337747320261493d29b1ee08
#
_entry.id   e6bcb244337747320261493d29b1ee08
#
_cell.length_a   1.000
_cell.length_b   1.000
_cell.length_c   1.000
_cell.angle_alpha   90.00
_cell.angle_beta   90.00
_cell.angle_gamma   90.00
#
_symmetry.space_group_name_H-M   'P 1'
#
loop_
_entity.id
_entity.type
_entity.pdbx_description
1 polymer ?
#
loop_
_entity_poly.entity_id
_entity_poly.type
_entity_poly.pdbx_seq_one_letter_code
_entity_poly.pdbx_strand_id
1 'polypeptide(L)'
;MSEKTKFSEDIQQILKEKFPDKDMYNMSLEELELFKEEVLELRQQYSLLETGAKLCGNAAYGASANKNFYFYNVNLAADITGECRLLTKTMWSNINNFFHETLWERKDLWQKFDFALDFSKKDWYSTQVISCYSDTDSVYSTYGSLFECFTPEYQAKYDTERKKVEWILKFNKEFFDGQNTRWCEEIYAPRHADNKHIFELETVNYAQLVLCKKRYLKAVSFNKGKHLEPPKISGTGIEIIKTTTPALCREILTDLTKSLLFESPNMSKVDYILYFNDKLKNWKKKFYSAEPEQISASINVGSINKYTEEWQENLIFKKRAPVSVKAAARYNHLAYKNGEGDKFISSGKIKYYNIRLSDKVGDYFGFPAGEFPSWAPPMDKQTQWSKTVIEPINRFLEVMDIPKMNCNNIIQYDLFGNIISL
;
A
#
# COMPACT_ATOMS: atom_id res chain seq x y z
N MET A 1 -31.69 -6.40 -25.68
CA MET A 1 -30.49 -6.09 -26.50
C MET A 1 -29.52 -5.37 -25.56
N SER A 2 -28.43 -6.03 -25.18
CA SER A 2 -27.44 -5.44 -24.29
C SER A 2 -26.74 -4.27 -25.01
N GLU A 3 -26.61 -3.12 -24.32
CA GLU A 3 -25.79 -2.02 -24.78
C GLU A 3 -24.37 -2.55 -24.99
N LYS A 4 -23.95 -2.59 -26.24
CA LYS A 4 -22.55 -2.89 -26.59
C LYS A 4 -21.72 -1.76 -25.98
N THR A 5 -20.88 -2.09 -25.00
CA THR A 5 -19.95 -1.15 -24.35
C THR A 5 -19.03 -0.61 -25.46
N LYS A 6 -19.24 0.64 -25.89
CA LYS A 6 -18.31 1.29 -26.83
C LYS A 6 -16.98 1.52 -26.10
N PHE A 7 -15.91 1.02 -26.67
CA PHE A 7 -14.56 1.43 -26.26
C PHE A 7 -14.40 2.94 -26.40
N SER A 8 -13.53 3.55 -25.58
CA SER A 8 -13.19 4.96 -25.76
C SER A 8 -12.60 5.19 -27.15
N GLU A 9 -12.79 6.38 -27.72
CA GLU A 9 -12.27 6.72 -29.05
C GLU A 9 -10.77 6.46 -29.18
N ASP A 10 -10.01 6.75 -28.12
CA ASP A 10 -8.56 6.50 -28.07
C ASP A 10 -8.22 5.01 -28.20
N ILE A 11 -8.94 4.13 -27.51
CA ILE A 11 -8.75 2.67 -27.60
C ILE A 11 -9.12 2.17 -28.99
N GLN A 12 -10.20 2.68 -29.56
CA GLN A 12 -10.62 2.31 -30.93
C GLN A 12 -9.55 2.72 -31.96
N GLN A 13 -8.96 3.90 -31.80
CA GLN A 13 -7.89 4.37 -32.65
C GLN A 13 -6.63 3.50 -32.53
N ILE A 14 -6.17 3.19 -31.31
CA ILE A 14 -5.03 2.31 -31.07
C ILE A 14 -5.28 0.91 -31.66
N LEU A 15 -6.47 0.35 -31.49
CA LEU A 15 -6.80 -0.96 -32.03
C LEU A 15 -6.81 -0.94 -33.56
N LYS A 16 -7.35 0.12 -34.21
CA LYS A 16 -7.30 0.29 -35.66
C LYS A 16 -5.87 0.41 -36.20
N GLU A 17 -4.99 1.14 -35.52
CA GLU A 17 -3.59 1.31 -35.92
C GLU A 17 -2.77 0.01 -35.80
N LYS A 18 -3.02 -0.74 -34.75
CA LYS A 18 -2.23 -1.98 -34.44
C LYS A 18 -2.82 -3.23 -35.08
N PHE A 19 -4.10 -3.24 -35.34
CA PHE A 19 -4.83 -4.37 -35.89
C PHE A 19 -5.78 -3.90 -37.02
N PRO A 20 -5.25 -3.33 -38.13
CA PRO A 20 -6.07 -2.70 -39.16
C PRO A 20 -7.05 -3.65 -39.83
N ASP A 21 -6.73 -4.94 -39.90
CA ASP A 21 -7.50 -6.00 -40.55
C ASP A 21 -8.51 -6.70 -39.63
N LYS A 22 -8.62 -6.27 -38.35
CA LYS A 22 -9.46 -6.91 -37.33
C LYS A 22 -10.77 -6.12 -37.10
N ASP A 23 -11.91 -6.71 -37.48
CA ASP A 23 -13.24 -6.16 -37.17
C ASP A 23 -13.88 -6.92 -36.02
N MET A 24 -13.67 -6.40 -34.78
CA MET A 24 -14.13 -7.01 -33.54
C MET A 24 -15.67 -7.21 -33.47
N TYR A 25 -16.44 -6.44 -34.23
CA TYR A 25 -17.92 -6.52 -34.19
C TYR A 25 -18.46 -7.70 -34.99
N ASN A 26 -17.65 -8.24 -35.90
CA ASN A 26 -18.01 -9.36 -36.76
C ASN A 26 -17.25 -10.65 -36.45
N MET A 27 -16.44 -10.67 -35.39
CA MET A 27 -15.70 -11.87 -34.95
C MET A 27 -16.60 -12.87 -34.22
N SER A 28 -16.34 -14.15 -34.44
CA SER A 28 -16.86 -15.25 -33.60
C SER A 28 -16.28 -15.21 -32.17
N LEU A 29 -16.85 -15.99 -31.25
CA LEU A 29 -16.34 -16.07 -29.87
C LEU A 29 -14.88 -16.60 -29.83
N GLU A 30 -14.57 -17.59 -30.66
CA GLU A 30 -13.22 -18.15 -30.73
C GLU A 30 -12.21 -17.12 -31.27
N GLU A 31 -12.57 -16.37 -32.30
CA GLU A 31 -11.73 -15.29 -32.85
C GLU A 31 -11.55 -14.15 -31.84
N LEU A 32 -12.58 -13.82 -31.04
CA LEU A 32 -12.48 -12.82 -29.98
C LEU A 32 -11.56 -13.27 -28.85
N GLU A 33 -11.53 -14.55 -28.48
CA GLU A 33 -10.62 -15.09 -27.48
C GLU A 33 -9.16 -15.02 -27.96
N LEU A 34 -8.87 -15.43 -29.20
CA LEU A 34 -7.56 -15.29 -29.81
C LEU A 34 -7.11 -13.83 -29.91
N PHE A 35 -8.01 -12.96 -30.36
CA PHE A 35 -7.72 -11.52 -30.44
C PHE A 35 -7.46 -10.90 -29.08
N LYS A 36 -8.15 -11.33 -28.04
CA LYS A 36 -7.89 -10.94 -26.66
C LYS A 36 -6.48 -11.31 -26.20
N GLU A 37 -5.99 -12.50 -26.59
CA GLU A 37 -4.61 -12.93 -26.29
C GLU A 37 -3.61 -12.02 -27.00
N GLU A 38 -3.78 -11.73 -28.29
CA GLU A 38 -2.93 -10.81 -29.03
C GLU A 38 -2.87 -9.41 -28.42
N VAL A 39 -4.01 -8.89 -27.96
CA VAL A 39 -4.09 -7.58 -27.25
C VAL A 39 -3.40 -7.63 -25.88
N LEU A 40 -3.52 -8.74 -25.16
CA LEU A 40 -2.84 -8.92 -23.87
C LEU A 40 -1.32 -9.00 -24.04
N GLU A 41 -0.82 -9.67 -25.07
CA GLU A 41 0.62 -9.71 -25.40
C GLU A 41 1.14 -8.31 -25.75
N LEU A 42 0.44 -7.58 -26.60
CA LEU A 42 0.79 -6.20 -26.95
C LEU A 42 0.83 -5.31 -25.72
N ARG A 43 -0.18 -5.39 -24.83
CA ARG A 43 -0.20 -4.69 -23.56
C ARG A 43 1.01 -5.04 -22.69
N GLN A 44 1.40 -6.30 -22.62
CA GLN A 44 2.57 -6.74 -21.87
C GLN A 44 3.85 -6.14 -22.45
N GLN A 45 4.01 -6.10 -23.77
CA GLN A 45 5.16 -5.47 -24.43
C GLN A 45 5.27 -3.99 -24.07
N TYR A 46 4.18 -3.22 -24.16
CA TYR A 46 4.16 -1.80 -23.78
C TYR A 46 4.46 -1.59 -22.29
N SER A 47 3.92 -2.44 -21.42
CA SER A 47 4.22 -2.41 -19.98
C SER A 47 5.69 -2.67 -19.67
N LEU A 48 6.34 -3.58 -20.41
CA LEU A 48 7.79 -3.83 -20.31
C LEU A 48 8.60 -2.64 -20.79
N LEU A 49 8.22 -1.99 -21.90
CA LEU A 49 8.88 -0.79 -22.43
C LEU A 49 8.76 0.39 -21.44
N GLU A 50 7.55 0.62 -20.91
CA GLU A 50 7.31 1.63 -19.86
C GLU A 50 8.20 1.38 -18.63
N THR A 51 8.23 0.14 -18.16
CA THR A 51 9.05 -0.27 -17.02
C THR A 51 10.54 -0.07 -17.33
N GLY A 52 10.99 -0.44 -18.52
CA GLY A 52 12.36 -0.23 -18.98
C GLY A 52 12.76 1.24 -19.01
N ALA A 53 11.93 2.10 -19.58
CA ALA A 53 12.15 3.56 -19.61
C ALA A 53 12.22 4.15 -18.19
N LYS A 54 11.32 3.74 -17.30
CA LYS A 54 11.29 4.15 -15.89
C LYS A 54 12.55 3.71 -15.14
N LEU A 55 13.02 2.49 -15.38
CA LEU A 55 14.27 1.99 -14.81
C LEU A 55 15.49 2.75 -15.33
N CYS A 56 15.56 3.08 -16.62
CA CYS A 56 16.63 3.89 -17.18
C CYS A 56 16.68 5.31 -16.57
N GLY A 57 15.54 5.97 -16.44
CA GLY A 57 15.46 7.29 -15.79
C GLY A 57 15.92 7.25 -14.32
N ASN A 58 15.45 6.26 -13.56
CA ASN A 58 15.85 6.07 -12.17
C ASN A 58 17.33 5.71 -12.03
N ALA A 59 17.87 4.91 -12.95
CA ALA A 59 19.28 4.56 -12.97
C ALA A 59 20.17 5.76 -13.27
N ALA A 60 19.78 6.63 -14.22
CA ALA A 60 20.50 7.87 -14.53
C ALA A 60 20.55 8.81 -13.30
N TYR A 61 19.42 9.00 -12.62
CA TYR A 61 19.39 9.74 -11.35
C TYR A 61 20.27 9.07 -10.29
N GLY A 62 20.14 7.73 -10.10
CA GLY A 62 20.95 6.96 -9.15
C GLY A 62 22.45 7.06 -9.44
N ALA A 63 22.84 7.07 -10.70
CA ALA A 63 24.22 7.24 -11.14
C ALA A 63 24.76 8.63 -10.78
N SER A 64 23.98 9.68 -11.01
CA SER A 64 24.38 11.06 -10.63
C SER A 64 24.56 11.24 -9.12
N ALA A 65 23.82 10.51 -8.31
CA ALA A 65 23.91 10.54 -6.85
C ALA A 65 25.01 9.63 -6.25
N ASN A 66 25.60 8.73 -7.03
CA ASN A 66 26.55 7.72 -6.55
C ASN A 66 28.00 8.15 -6.80
N LYS A 67 28.76 8.44 -5.71
CA LYS A 67 30.17 8.86 -5.75
C LYS A 67 31.13 7.91 -6.48
N ASN A 68 30.77 6.66 -6.67
CA ASN A 68 31.59 5.68 -7.37
C ASN A 68 31.27 5.59 -8.87
N PHE A 69 30.36 6.42 -9.36
CA PHE A 69 29.95 6.41 -10.76
C PHE A 69 30.60 7.52 -11.56
N TYR A 70 30.90 7.27 -12.84
CA TYR A 70 31.55 8.25 -13.72
C TYR A 70 30.76 9.57 -13.86
N PHE A 71 29.41 9.47 -13.85
CA PHE A 71 28.51 10.62 -13.97
C PHE A 71 28.11 11.23 -12.61
N TYR A 72 28.93 11.00 -11.56
CA TYR A 72 28.62 11.58 -10.24
C TYR A 72 28.57 13.09 -10.28
N ASN A 73 27.42 13.64 -9.96
CA ASN A 73 27.18 15.05 -9.78
C ASN A 73 26.09 15.25 -8.71
N VAL A 74 26.52 15.47 -7.48
CA VAL A 74 25.62 15.61 -6.33
C VAL A 74 24.72 16.85 -6.46
N ASN A 75 25.16 17.91 -7.12
CA ASN A 75 24.35 19.11 -7.32
C ASN A 75 23.18 18.82 -8.27
N LEU A 76 23.46 18.16 -9.40
CA LEU A 76 22.42 17.72 -10.34
C LEU A 76 21.38 16.81 -9.63
N ALA A 77 21.83 15.86 -8.83
CA ALA A 77 20.93 14.98 -8.08
C ALA A 77 20.09 15.78 -7.04
N ALA A 78 20.68 16.77 -6.39
CA ALA A 78 19.98 17.65 -5.46
C ALA A 78 18.96 18.55 -6.17
N ASP A 79 19.30 19.06 -7.35
CA ASP A 79 18.41 19.93 -8.16
C ASP A 79 17.17 19.12 -8.63
N ILE A 80 17.36 17.91 -9.15
CA ILE A 80 16.25 17.03 -9.57
C ILE A 80 15.27 16.82 -8.41
N THR A 81 15.77 16.46 -7.22
CA THR A 81 14.91 16.28 -6.04
C THR A 81 14.35 17.57 -5.50
N GLY A 82 15.06 18.69 -5.68
CA GLY A 82 14.61 20.03 -5.35
C GLY A 82 13.40 20.45 -6.17
N GLU A 83 13.45 20.23 -7.49
CA GLU A 83 12.34 20.51 -8.40
C GLU A 83 11.11 19.66 -8.09
N CYS A 84 11.24 18.34 -7.92
CA CYS A 84 10.12 17.49 -7.52
C CYS A 84 9.46 17.98 -6.21
N ARG A 85 10.26 18.44 -5.26
CA ARG A 85 9.78 18.97 -3.99
C ARG A 85 9.05 20.31 -4.16
N LEU A 86 9.58 21.18 -5.01
CA LEU A 86 8.94 22.46 -5.33
C LEU A 86 7.58 22.24 -5.97
N LEU A 87 7.52 21.43 -7.03
CA LEU A 87 6.28 21.05 -7.72
C LEU A 87 5.24 20.47 -6.74
N THR A 88 5.62 19.47 -5.96
CA THR A 88 4.71 18.81 -5.02
C THR A 88 4.17 19.78 -3.97
N LYS A 89 5.02 20.70 -3.44
CA LYS A 89 4.58 21.73 -2.47
C LYS A 89 3.64 22.75 -3.10
N THR A 90 3.93 23.20 -4.31
CA THR A 90 3.09 24.15 -5.02
C THR A 90 1.73 23.53 -5.35
N MET A 91 1.73 22.29 -5.86
CA MET A 91 0.49 21.55 -6.10
C MET A 91 -0.34 21.38 -4.83
N TRP A 92 0.30 21.00 -3.72
CA TRP A 92 -0.36 20.92 -2.42
C TRP A 92 -1.07 22.22 -2.03
N SER A 93 -0.37 23.34 -2.12
CA SER A 93 -0.93 24.65 -1.77
C SER A 93 -2.04 25.07 -2.73
N ASN A 94 -1.85 24.89 -4.02
CA ASN A 94 -2.82 25.29 -5.04
C ASN A 94 -4.10 24.44 -4.96
N ILE A 95 -3.97 23.12 -4.70
CA ILE A 95 -5.12 22.24 -4.49
C ILE A 95 -5.92 22.68 -3.27
N ASN A 96 -5.26 22.94 -2.14
CA ASN A 96 -5.94 23.42 -0.94
C ASN A 96 -6.67 24.74 -1.18
N ASN A 97 -5.99 25.74 -1.77
CA ASN A 97 -6.57 27.05 -2.07
C ASN A 97 -7.76 26.93 -3.04
N PHE A 98 -7.63 26.08 -4.06
CA PHE A 98 -8.71 25.86 -5.01
C PHE A 98 -9.97 25.31 -4.32
N PHE A 99 -9.84 24.27 -3.52
CA PHE A 99 -11.01 23.66 -2.88
C PHE A 99 -11.56 24.50 -1.73
N HIS A 100 -10.71 25.14 -0.92
CA HIS A 100 -11.18 25.97 0.19
C HIS A 100 -11.83 27.28 -0.23
N GLU A 101 -11.30 27.92 -1.30
CA GLU A 101 -11.73 29.27 -1.69
C GLU A 101 -12.30 29.30 -3.11
N THR A 102 -11.50 28.97 -4.13
CA THR A 102 -11.84 29.22 -5.54
C THR A 102 -13.09 28.47 -5.99
N LEU A 103 -13.25 27.19 -5.60
CA LEU A 103 -14.37 26.35 -6.02
C LEU A 103 -15.74 26.93 -5.55
N TRP A 104 -15.77 27.60 -4.41
CA TRP A 104 -16.98 28.20 -3.85
C TRP A 104 -17.53 29.38 -4.69
N GLU A 105 -16.67 30.01 -5.46
CA GLU A 105 -17.03 31.13 -6.36
C GLU A 105 -17.29 30.67 -7.80
N ARG A 106 -16.87 29.47 -8.19
CA ARG A 106 -16.91 28.91 -9.55
C ARG A 106 -18.25 28.23 -9.85
N LYS A 107 -19.34 29.03 -9.88
CA LYS A 107 -20.69 28.55 -10.24
C LYS A 107 -20.76 27.93 -11.65
N ASP A 108 -19.87 28.32 -12.56
CA ASP A 108 -19.70 27.71 -13.88
C ASP A 108 -19.32 26.23 -13.76
N LEU A 109 -18.43 25.88 -12.83
CA LEU A 109 -18.07 24.49 -12.56
C LEU A 109 -19.21 23.72 -11.91
N TRP A 110 -20.00 24.38 -11.04
CA TRP A 110 -21.13 23.73 -10.41
C TRP A 110 -22.15 23.26 -11.45
N GLN A 111 -22.45 24.13 -12.41
CA GLN A 111 -23.34 23.78 -13.54
C GLN A 111 -22.75 22.72 -14.45
N LYS A 112 -21.46 22.86 -14.82
CA LYS A 112 -20.78 21.92 -15.71
C LYS A 112 -20.72 20.51 -15.15
N PHE A 113 -20.43 20.37 -13.84
CA PHE A 113 -20.26 19.08 -13.17
C PHE A 113 -21.45 18.66 -12.33
N ASP A 114 -22.56 19.39 -12.45
CA ASP A 114 -23.87 19.02 -11.92
C ASP A 114 -23.83 18.80 -10.39
N PHE A 115 -23.42 19.85 -9.65
CA PHE A 115 -23.46 19.93 -8.21
C PHE A 115 -23.71 21.35 -7.72
N ALA A 116 -24.05 21.52 -6.46
CA ALA A 116 -24.15 22.81 -5.79
C ALA A 116 -23.64 22.68 -4.35
N LEU A 117 -22.99 23.74 -3.86
CA LEU A 117 -22.44 23.79 -2.49
C LEU A 117 -23.39 24.54 -1.56
N ASP A 118 -23.53 24.01 -0.36
CA ASP A 118 -24.25 24.64 0.75
C ASP A 118 -23.31 25.63 1.45
N PHE A 119 -23.52 26.93 1.21
CA PHE A 119 -22.70 27.99 1.80
C PHE A 119 -22.69 28.02 3.34
N SER A 120 -23.71 27.46 3.98
CA SER A 120 -23.72 27.38 5.45
C SER A 120 -22.59 26.48 6.00
N LYS A 121 -22.01 25.63 5.16
CA LYS A 121 -20.92 24.73 5.49
C LYS A 121 -19.53 25.25 5.10
N LYS A 122 -19.42 26.43 4.49
CA LYS A 122 -18.14 26.97 4.00
C LYS A 122 -17.10 27.08 5.11
N ASP A 123 -17.48 27.65 6.26
CA ASP A 123 -16.58 27.83 7.40
C ASP A 123 -16.11 26.48 7.97
N TRP A 124 -17.02 25.50 8.09
CA TRP A 124 -16.64 24.16 8.49
C TRP A 124 -15.69 23.52 7.47
N TYR A 125 -15.98 23.65 6.18
CA TYR A 125 -15.17 23.06 5.12
C TYR A 125 -13.75 23.65 5.06
N SER A 126 -13.60 24.94 5.35
CA SER A 126 -12.29 25.60 5.39
C SER A 126 -11.35 25.01 6.45
N THR A 127 -11.90 24.34 7.47
CA THR A 127 -11.13 23.63 8.51
C THR A 127 -10.78 22.19 8.12
N GLN A 128 -11.34 21.67 7.04
CA GLN A 128 -11.11 20.28 6.62
C GLN A 128 -9.77 20.12 5.90
N VAL A 129 -9.14 18.97 6.08
CA VAL A 129 -7.92 18.62 5.37
C VAL A 129 -8.29 18.20 3.95
N ILE A 130 -7.80 18.90 2.95
CA ILE A 130 -7.96 18.55 1.54
C ILE A 130 -6.77 17.72 1.07
N SER A 131 -5.57 18.31 1.02
CA SER A 131 -4.37 17.54 0.72
C SER A 131 -3.88 16.86 2.00
N CYS A 132 -3.87 15.54 2.04
CA CYS A 132 -3.64 14.77 3.27
C CYS A 132 -2.29 14.04 3.30
N TYR A 133 -1.70 13.76 2.14
CA TYR A 133 -0.43 13.06 2.02
C TYR A 133 0.28 13.39 0.71
N SER A 134 1.61 13.42 0.71
CA SER A 134 2.40 13.49 -0.52
C SER A 134 3.63 12.59 -0.43
N ASP A 135 4.03 12.04 -1.57
CA ASP A 135 5.25 11.21 -1.66
C ASP A 135 5.93 11.43 -3.00
N THR A 136 7.14 11.96 -2.95
CA THR A 136 8.06 12.22 -4.07
C THR A 136 7.44 13.12 -5.15
N ASP A 137 6.49 12.64 -5.94
CA ASP A 137 5.89 13.23 -7.13
C ASP A 137 4.35 13.16 -7.14
N SER A 138 3.74 12.81 -6.01
CA SER A 138 2.30 12.67 -5.89
C SER A 138 1.71 13.46 -4.74
N VAL A 139 0.47 13.93 -4.91
CA VAL A 139 -0.37 14.54 -3.88
C VAL A 139 -1.65 13.74 -3.74
N TYR A 140 -2.01 13.40 -2.50
CA TYR A 140 -3.25 12.72 -2.15
C TYR A 140 -4.23 13.73 -1.59
N SER A 141 -5.39 13.83 -2.22
CA SER A 141 -6.45 14.75 -1.79
C SER A 141 -7.72 14.00 -1.45
N THR A 142 -8.47 14.50 -0.47
CA THR A 142 -9.75 13.94 -0.04
C THR A 142 -10.92 14.72 -0.61
N TYR A 143 -11.93 14.02 -1.10
CA TYR A 143 -13.19 14.58 -1.61
C TYR A 143 -14.37 14.31 -0.65
N GLY A 144 -14.17 13.54 0.43
CA GLY A 144 -15.25 13.17 1.35
C GLY A 144 -15.98 14.37 1.92
N SER A 145 -15.26 15.30 2.53
CA SER A 145 -15.81 16.54 3.09
C SER A 145 -16.45 17.46 2.03
N LEU A 146 -15.97 17.40 0.77
CA LEU A 146 -16.62 18.15 -0.33
C LEU A 146 -18.03 17.61 -0.61
N PHE A 147 -18.21 16.29 -0.71
CA PHE A 147 -19.54 15.70 -0.90
C PHE A 147 -20.48 15.97 0.27
N GLU A 148 -19.97 16.13 1.50
CA GLU A 148 -20.76 16.56 2.65
C GLU A 148 -21.22 18.01 2.52
N CYS A 149 -20.52 18.85 1.77
CA CYS A 149 -20.89 20.23 1.48
C CYS A 149 -21.87 20.38 0.31
N PHE A 150 -22.16 19.32 -0.42
CA PHE A 150 -23.21 19.38 -1.43
C PHE A 150 -24.56 19.67 -0.81
N THR A 151 -25.44 20.38 -1.53
CA THR A 151 -26.82 20.56 -1.08
C THR A 151 -27.52 19.20 -0.95
N PRO A 152 -28.57 19.07 -0.12
CA PRO A 152 -29.25 17.79 0.12
C PRO A 152 -29.69 17.05 -1.15
N GLU A 153 -30.10 17.78 -2.18
CA GLU A 153 -30.46 17.22 -3.48
C GLU A 153 -29.28 16.48 -4.13
N TYR A 154 -28.10 17.10 -4.15
CA TYR A 154 -26.91 16.52 -4.76
C TYR A 154 -26.25 15.47 -3.86
N GLN A 155 -26.40 15.56 -2.52
CA GLN A 155 -26.01 14.46 -1.64
C GLN A 155 -26.82 13.20 -1.93
N ALA A 156 -28.12 13.32 -2.14
CA ALA A 156 -28.98 12.20 -2.53
C ALA A 156 -28.67 11.68 -3.95
N LYS A 157 -28.23 12.55 -4.86
CA LYS A 157 -27.81 12.17 -6.20
C LYS A 157 -26.53 11.33 -6.20
N TYR A 158 -25.54 11.72 -5.39
CA TYR A 158 -24.21 11.05 -5.27
C TYR A 158 -24.15 10.20 -4.00
N ASP A 159 -25.19 9.42 -3.75
CA ASP A 159 -25.37 8.60 -2.54
C ASP A 159 -24.50 7.35 -2.47
N THR A 160 -24.03 6.84 -3.65
CA THR A 160 -23.20 5.65 -3.72
C THR A 160 -21.75 5.96 -4.02
N GLU A 161 -20.85 5.09 -3.55
CA GLU A 161 -19.40 5.19 -3.82
C GLU A 161 -19.12 5.29 -5.32
N ARG A 162 -19.77 4.46 -6.12
CA ARG A 162 -19.59 4.45 -7.58
C ARG A 162 -19.93 5.80 -8.22
N LYS A 163 -21.05 6.42 -7.85
CA LYS A 163 -21.45 7.73 -8.37
C LYS A 163 -20.45 8.82 -7.97
N LYS A 164 -19.93 8.77 -6.74
CA LYS A 164 -18.86 9.68 -6.26
C LYS A 164 -17.59 9.51 -7.07
N VAL A 165 -17.16 8.27 -7.30
CA VAL A 165 -15.97 7.97 -8.12
C VAL A 165 -16.17 8.47 -9.56
N GLU A 166 -17.31 8.22 -10.18
CA GLU A 166 -17.61 8.69 -11.54
C GLU A 166 -17.59 10.22 -11.63
N TRP A 167 -18.14 10.91 -10.62
CA TRP A 167 -18.06 12.37 -10.52
C TRP A 167 -16.60 12.85 -10.42
N ILE A 168 -15.80 12.25 -9.53
CA ILE A 168 -14.38 12.59 -9.35
C ILE A 168 -13.62 12.39 -10.67
N LEU A 169 -13.84 11.28 -11.38
CA LEU A 169 -13.18 10.99 -12.64
C LEU A 169 -13.54 12.03 -13.71
N LYS A 170 -14.82 12.36 -13.85
CA LYS A 170 -15.29 13.38 -14.80
C LYS A 170 -14.69 14.75 -14.46
N PHE A 171 -14.75 15.16 -13.19
CA PHE A 171 -14.23 16.45 -12.73
C PHE A 171 -12.72 16.58 -13.00
N ASN A 172 -11.94 15.54 -12.70
CA ASN A 172 -10.51 15.57 -12.96
C ASN A 172 -10.21 15.60 -14.45
N LYS A 173 -10.73 14.66 -15.25
CA LYS A 173 -10.45 14.55 -16.69
C LYS A 173 -10.83 15.81 -17.47
N GLU A 174 -12.00 16.39 -17.19
CA GLU A 174 -12.54 17.51 -17.98
C GLU A 174 -12.15 18.90 -17.47
N PHE A 175 -11.54 18.98 -16.29
CA PHE A 175 -11.16 20.27 -15.71
C PHE A 175 -9.84 20.21 -14.89
N PHE A 176 -9.77 19.35 -13.88
CA PHE A 176 -8.74 19.49 -12.84
C PHE A 176 -7.34 19.13 -13.35
N ASP A 177 -7.20 18.15 -14.25
CA ASP A 177 -5.93 17.78 -14.88
C ASP A 177 -5.36 18.94 -15.71
N GLY A 178 -6.25 19.66 -16.45
CA GLY A 178 -5.87 20.87 -17.16
C GLY A 178 -5.47 22.02 -16.23
N GLN A 179 -6.11 22.15 -15.06
CA GLN A 179 -5.75 23.12 -14.05
C GLN A 179 -4.39 22.80 -13.42
N ASN A 180 -4.12 21.54 -13.15
CA ASN A 180 -2.82 21.06 -12.67
C ASN A 180 -1.69 21.41 -13.65
N THR A 181 -1.93 21.21 -14.94
CA THR A 181 -0.97 21.55 -16.00
C THR A 181 -0.66 23.04 -15.99
N ARG A 182 -1.65 23.93 -15.89
CA ARG A 182 -1.46 25.37 -15.79
C ARG A 182 -0.62 25.77 -14.57
N TRP A 183 -0.88 25.20 -13.42
CA TRP A 183 -0.09 25.45 -12.21
C TRP A 183 1.38 25.03 -12.36
N CYS A 184 1.64 23.94 -13.08
CA CYS A 184 3.01 23.55 -13.42
C CYS A 184 3.64 24.58 -14.40
N GLU A 185 2.93 25.02 -15.41
CA GLU A 185 3.39 26.03 -16.36
C GLU A 185 3.74 27.36 -15.66
N GLU A 186 2.93 27.79 -14.70
CA GLU A 186 3.17 28.99 -13.89
C GLU A 186 4.49 28.93 -13.09
N ILE A 187 4.92 27.73 -12.69
CA ILE A 187 6.21 27.52 -11.99
C ILE A 187 7.39 27.71 -12.96
N TYR A 188 7.25 27.28 -14.22
CA TYR A 188 8.34 27.31 -15.21
C TYR A 188 8.38 28.57 -16.05
N ALA A 189 7.27 29.27 -16.24
CA ALA A 189 7.20 30.49 -17.06
C ALA A 189 8.23 31.57 -16.66
N PRO A 190 8.44 31.88 -15.35
CA PRO A 190 9.46 32.88 -14.95
C PRO A 190 10.90 32.45 -15.22
N ARG A 191 11.13 31.16 -15.48
CA ARG A 191 12.44 30.56 -15.77
C ARG A 191 12.69 30.39 -17.27
N HIS A 192 11.75 30.81 -18.11
CA HIS A 192 11.75 30.58 -19.56
C HIS A 192 11.95 29.09 -19.93
N ALA A 193 11.37 28.19 -19.16
CA ALA A 193 11.47 26.76 -19.34
C ALA A 193 10.09 26.16 -19.65
N ASP A 194 10.07 25.15 -20.53
CA ASP A 194 8.86 24.40 -20.85
C ASP A 194 8.49 23.46 -19.71
N ASN A 195 7.21 23.43 -19.37
CA ASN A 195 6.70 22.39 -18.46
C ASN A 195 6.76 21.01 -19.14
N LYS A 196 7.36 20.04 -18.45
CA LYS A 196 7.39 18.63 -18.84
C LYS A 196 6.70 17.71 -17.81
N HIS A 197 6.13 18.31 -16.74
CA HIS A 197 5.47 17.56 -15.68
C HIS A 197 3.96 17.51 -15.92
N ILE A 198 3.39 16.33 -15.71
CA ILE A 198 1.96 16.06 -15.83
C ILE A 198 1.49 15.54 -14.48
N PHE A 199 0.51 16.21 -13.88
CA PHE A 199 -0.22 15.70 -12.73
C PHE A 199 -1.62 15.29 -13.19
N GLU A 200 -1.86 13.99 -13.16
CA GLU A 200 -3.15 13.41 -13.54
C GLU A 200 -3.66 12.45 -12.46
N LEU A 201 -4.96 12.18 -12.45
CA LEU A 201 -5.58 11.28 -11.51
C LEU A 201 -5.23 9.82 -11.85
N GLU A 202 -4.44 9.15 -11.01
CA GLU A 202 -4.12 7.72 -11.17
C GLU A 202 -5.11 6.79 -10.46
N THR A 203 -5.48 7.13 -9.21
CA THR A 203 -6.30 6.26 -8.36
C THR A 203 -7.33 7.04 -7.56
N VAL A 204 -8.51 6.46 -7.37
CA VAL A 204 -9.50 6.90 -6.37
C VAL A 204 -9.60 5.82 -5.30
N ASN A 205 -9.48 6.22 -4.04
CA ASN A 205 -9.57 5.33 -2.91
C ASN A 205 -10.86 5.57 -2.14
N TYR A 206 -11.58 4.52 -1.78
CA TYR A 206 -12.69 4.56 -0.83
C TYR A 206 -12.26 5.14 0.51
N ALA A 207 -11.17 4.61 1.04
CA ALA A 207 -10.58 5.05 2.30
C ALA A 207 -9.06 4.83 2.29
N GLN A 208 -8.35 5.60 3.11
CA GLN A 208 -6.91 5.48 3.28
C GLN A 208 -6.51 5.75 4.74
N LEU A 209 -5.62 4.91 5.27
CA LEU A 209 -4.98 5.10 6.57
C LEU A 209 -3.48 5.31 6.38
N VAL A 210 -2.97 6.47 6.76
CA VAL A 210 -1.55 6.81 6.66
C VAL A 210 -0.92 6.66 8.04
N LEU A 211 -0.01 5.68 8.20
CA LEU A 211 0.71 5.46 9.46
C LEU A 211 1.88 6.44 9.62
N CYS A 212 2.65 6.61 8.57
CA CYS A 212 3.76 7.56 8.45
C CYS A 212 4.25 7.60 7.00
N LYS A 213 5.30 8.39 6.73
CA LYS A 213 5.91 8.47 5.40
C LYS A 213 6.22 7.08 4.84
N LYS A 214 5.74 6.80 3.63
CA LYS A 214 5.89 5.50 2.91
C LYS A 214 5.31 4.28 3.62
N ARG A 215 4.37 4.50 4.56
CA ARG A 215 3.64 3.41 5.21
C ARG A 215 2.17 3.77 5.32
N TYR A 216 1.37 3.22 4.44
CA TYR A 216 -0.07 3.47 4.38
C TYR A 216 -0.84 2.26 3.83
N LEU A 217 -2.10 2.21 4.17
CA LEU A 217 -3.12 1.27 3.69
C LEU A 217 -4.17 2.03 2.91
N LYS A 218 -4.66 1.47 1.80
CA LYS A 218 -5.74 2.06 1.01
C LYS A 218 -6.70 0.99 0.47
N ALA A 219 -7.97 1.35 0.40
CA ALA A 219 -9.01 0.60 -0.31
C ALA A 219 -9.26 1.31 -1.64
N VAL A 220 -8.80 0.71 -2.74
CA VAL A 220 -8.80 1.32 -4.07
C VAL A 220 -10.10 1.00 -4.79
N SER A 221 -10.90 2.02 -5.11
CA SER A 221 -12.16 1.91 -5.90
C SER A 221 -11.91 2.07 -7.40
N PHE A 222 -10.88 2.83 -7.79
CA PHE A 222 -10.51 3.04 -9.20
C PHE A 222 -8.99 3.07 -9.36
N ASN A 223 -8.49 2.43 -10.41
CA ASN A 223 -7.06 2.45 -10.73
C ASN A 223 -6.86 2.36 -12.25
N LYS A 224 -6.24 3.41 -12.82
CA LYS A 224 -5.82 3.49 -14.23
C LYS A 224 -6.88 2.95 -15.21
N GLY A 225 -8.04 3.58 -15.23
CA GLY A 225 -9.15 3.24 -16.14
C GLY A 225 -10.05 2.07 -15.70
N LYS A 226 -9.79 1.44 -14.56
CA LYS A 226 -10.55 0.28 -14.09
C LYS A 226 -11.23 0.54 -12.75
N HIS A 227 -12.55 0.39 -12.70
CA HIS A 227 -13.32 0.31 -11.44
C HIS A 227 -13.06 -1.02 -10.74
N LEU A 228 -12.95 -0.97 -9.43
CA LEU A 228 -12.72 -2.11 -8.54
C LEU A 228 -13.87 -2.21 -7.55
N GLU A 229 -14.75 -3.16 -7.73
CA GLU A 229 -15.90 -3.44 -6.87
C GLU A 229 -15.88 -4.92 -6.45
N PRO A 230 -15.75 -5.23 -5.16
CA PRO A 230 -15.49 -4.30 -4.04
C PRO A 230 -14.10 -3.64 -4.11
N PRO A 231 -13.89 -2.51 -3.41
CA PRO A 231 -12.59 -1.83 -3.40
C PRO A 231 -11.45 -2.77 -2.98
N LYS A 232 -10.34 -2.72 -3.72
CA LYS A 232 -9.19 -3.60 -3.50
C LYS A 232 -8.28 -3.03 -2.41
N ILE A 233 -7.97 -3.84 -1.40
CA ILE A 233 -6.97 -3.49 -0.39
C ILE A 233 -5.57 -3.49 -1.03
N SER A 234 -4.87 -2.39 -0.83
CA SER A 234 -3.50 -2.16 -1.28
C SER A 234 -2.77 -1.31 -0.25
N GLY A 235 -1.47 -1.15 -0.39
CA GLY A 235 -0.70 -0.31 0.53
C GLY A 235 0.77 -0.27 0.19
N THR A 236 1.52 0.50 0.96
CA THR A 236 2.97 0.65 0.84
C THR A 236 3.63 0.46 2.20
N GLY A 237 4.75 -0.25 2.25
CA GLY A 237 5.59 -0.39 3.43
C GLY A 237 4.96 -1.11 4.64
N ILE A 238 3.79 -1.69 4.50
CA ILE A 238 3.04 -2.38 5.56
C ILE A 238 3.15 -3.90 5.45
N GLU A 239 2.87 -4.60 6.54
CA GLU A 239 3.07 -6.04 6.68
C GLU A 239 2.18 -6.87 5.77
N ILE A 240 1.00 -6.38 5.41
CA ILE A 240 0.01 -7.05 4.54
C ILE A 240 0.59 -7.39 3.16
N ILE A 241 1.43 -6.49 2.63
CA ILE A 241 2.01 -6.63 1.27
C ILE A 241 3.43 -7.21 1.26
N LYS A 242 4.09 -7.29 2.42
CA LYS A 242 5.46 -7.79 2.50
C LYS A 242 5.51 -9.30 2.29
N THR A 243 6.34 -9.76 1.38
CA THR A 243 6.60 -11.20 1.16
C THR A 243 7.30 -11.86 2.34
N THR A 244 7.89 -11.06 3.23
CA THR A 244 8.52 -11.54 4.48
C THR A 244 7.50 -11.88 5.56
N THR A 245 6.28 -11.36 5.50
CA THR A 245 5.21 -11.68 6.44
C THR A 245 4.64 -13.07 6.12
N PRO A 246 4.42 -13.94 7.12
CA PRO A 246 3.83 -15.25 6.90
C PRO A 246 2.48 -15.19 6.18
N ALA A 247 2.17 -16.20 5.36
CA ALA A 247 0.95 -16.19 4.55
C ALA A 247 -0.33 -16.06 5.39
N LEU A 248 -0.44 -16.88 6.46
CA LEU A 248 -1.57 -16.79 7.37
C LEU A 248 -1.65 -15.45 8.10
N CYS A 249 -0.50 -14.87 8.50
CA CYS A 249 -0.49 -13.54 9.14
C CYS A 249 -0.93 -12.44 8.16
N ARG A 250 -0.60 -12.54 6.87
CA ARG A 250 -1.10 -11.60 5.85
C ARG A 250 -2.61 -11.72 5.67
N GLU A 251 -3.15 -12.94 5.65
CA GLU A 251 -4.60 -13.18 5.60
C GLU A 251 -5.30 -12.54 6.80
N ILE A 252 -4.81 -12.80 8.02
CA ILE A 252 -5.32 -12.21 9.26
C ILE A 252 -5.28 -10.68 9.20
N LEU A 253 -4.12 -10.10 8.89
CA LEU A 253 -3.97 -8.64 8.84
C LEU A 253 -4.83 -8.02 7.73
N THR A 254 -5.01 -8.69 6.60
CA THR A 254 -5.90 -8.22 5.52
C THR A 254 -7.34 -8.18 5.98
N ASP A 255 -7.82 -9.20 6.66
CA ASP A 255 -9.19 -9.27 7.16
C ASP A 255 -9.43 -8.22 8.26
N LEU A 256 -8.52 -8.11 9.22
CA LEU A 256 -8.60 -7.11 10.28
C LEU A 256 -8.56 -5.67 9.73
N THR A 257 -7.72 -5.39 8.74
CA THR A 257 -7.65 -4.05 8.14
C THR A 257 -8.83 -3.74 7.23
N LYS A 258 -9.44 -4.73 6.60
CA LYS A 258 -10.73 -4.55 5.91
C LYS A 258 -11.79 -4.06 6.89
N SER A 259 -11.88 -4.66 8.08
CA SER A 259 -12.84 -4.22 9.08
C SER A 259 -12.59 -2.79 9.56
N LEU A 260 -11.32 -2.37 9.68
CA LEU A 260 -10.98 -0.98 10.00
C LEU A 260 -11.43 0.01 8.92
N LEU A 261 -11.35 -0.34 7.65
CA LEU A 261 -11.67 0.56 6.54
C LEU A 261 -13.18 0.63 6.23
N PHE A 262 -13.90 -0.50 6.33
CA PHE A 262 -15.26 -0.61 5.83
C PHE A 262 -16.32 -0.69 6.93
N GLU A 263 -15.98 -1.24 8.10
CA GLU A 263 -16.95 -1.53 9.16
C GLU A 263 -16.91 -0.49 10.26
N SER A 264 -15.71 -0.03 10.66
CA SER A 264 -15.56 0.96 11.74
C SER A 264 -16.29 2.29 11.49
N PRO A 265 -16.39 2.85 10.27
CA PRO A 265 -17.10 4.10 10.03
C PRO A 265 -18.61 4.03 10.31
N ASN A 266 -19.18 2.82 10.33
CA ASN A 266 -20.62 2.56 10.47
C ASN A 266 -21.01 2.10 11.89
N MET A 267 -20.07 2.08 12.82
CA MET A 267 -20.27 1.57 14.19
C MET A 267 -19.89 2.63 15.22
N SER A 268 -20.50 2.56 16.40
CA SER A 268 -19.96 3.29 17.55
C SER A 268 -18.57 2.74 17.90
N LYS A 269 -17.70 3.57 18.50
CA LYS A 269 -16.35 3.16 18.91
C LYS A 269 -16.38 1.91 19.81
N VAL A 270 -17.35 1.82 20.70
CA VAL A 270 -17.53 0.68 21.63
C VAL A 270 -17.95 -0.58 20.87
N ASP A 271 -18.99 -0.49 20.03
CA ASP A 271 -19.47 -1.64 19.25
C ASP A 271 -18.39 -2.18 18.32
N TYR A 272 -17.64 -1.27 17.70
CA TYR A 272 -16.52 -1.66 16.84
C TYR A 272 -15.43 -2.40 17.61
N ILE A 273 -15.07 -1.96 18.81
CA ILE A 273 -14.08 -2.63 19.65
C ILE A 273 -14.53 -4.04 20.03
N LEU A 274 -15.81 -4.21 20.41
CA LEU A 274 -16.37 -5.52 20.72
C LEU A 274 -16.32 -6.46 19.52
N TYR A 275 -16.80 -6.00 18.39
CA TYR A 275 -16.76 -6.72 17.13
C TYR A 275 -15.34 -7.13 16.72
N PHE A 276 -14.40 -6.18 16.80
CA PHE A 276 -13.01 -6.42 16.44
C PHE A 276 -12.32 -7.43 17.36
N ASN A 277 -12.63 -7.40 18.66
CA ASN A 277 -12.13 -8.36 19.63
C ASN A 277 -12.62 -9.78 19.36
N ASP A 278 -13.88 -9.96 19.00
CA ASP A 278 -14.40 -11.30 18.66
C ASP A 278 -13.74 -11.84 17.40
N LYS A 279 -13.57 -11.01 16.40
CA LYS A 279 -12.84 -11.34 15.16
C LYS A 279 -11.39 -11.73 15.46
N LEU A 280 -10.69 -10.97 16.29
CA LEU A 280 -9.32 -11.24 16.70
C LEU A 280 -9.20 -12.57 17.47
N LYS A 281 -10.15 -12.87 18.36
CA LYS A 281 -10.20 -14.13 19.12
C LYS A 281 -10.33 -15.35 18.18
N ASN A 282 -11.14 -15.26 17.14
CA ASN A 282 -11.31 -16.34 16.17
C ASN A 282 -10.01 -16.55 15.36
N TRP A 283 -9.36 -15.47 14.94
CA TRP A 283 -8.08 -15.53 14.26
C TRP A 283 -6.96 -16.08 15.16
N LYS A 284 -6.95 -15.71 16.45
CA LYS A 284 -5.99 -16.25 17.40
C LYS A 284 -6.09 -17.77 17.51
N LYS A 285 -7.32 -18.34 17.58
CA LYS A 285 -7.50 -19.79 17.55
C LYS A 285 -6.89 -20.42 16.30
N LYS A 286 -7.19 -19.89 15.11
CA LYS A 286 -6.64 -20.38 13.83
C LYS A 286 -5.11 -20.29 13.80
N PHE A 287 -4.54 -19.19 14.29
CA PHE A 287 -3.08 -19.02 14.39
C PHE A 287 -2.42 -20.04 15.31
N TYR A 288 -3.00 -20.30 16.49
CA TYR A 288 -2.44 -21.26 17.45
C TYR A 288 -2.56 -22.72 17.01
N SER A 289 -3.52 -23.05 16.16
CA SER A 289 -3.64 -24.39 15.55
C SER A 289 -2.82 -24.56 14.28
N ALA A 290 -2.27 -23.46 13.72
CA ALA A 290 -1.51 -23.52 12.48
C ALA A 290 -0.15 -24.20 12.65
N GLU A 291 0.33 -24.83 11.57
CA GLU A 291 1.66 -25.40 11.49
C GLU A 291 2.74 -24.30 11.55
N PRO A 292 3.90 -24.57 12.17
CA PRO A 292 4.96 -23.59 12.31
C PRO A 292 5.37 -22.93 11.00
N GLU A 293 5.39 -23.66 9.90
CA GLU A 293 5.77 -23.14 8.62
C GLU A 293 4.82 -22.06 8.08
N GLN A 294 3.52 -22.16 8.38
CA GLN A 294 2.48 -21.22 7.93
C GLN A 294 2.57 -19.86 8.64
N ILE A 295 3.13 -19.84 9.86
CA ILE A 295 3.25 -18.66 10.72
C ILE A 295 4.71 -18.19 10.92
N SER A 296 5.67 -18.79 10.22
CA SER A 296 7.07 -18.39 10.20
C SER A 296 7.33 -17.28 9.19
N ALA A 297 8.06 -16.26 9.59
CA ALA A 297 8.44 -15.14 8.73
C ALA A 297 9.58 -15.53 7.77
N SER A 298 9.62 -14.93 6.59
CA SER A 298 10.70 -15.15 5.62
C SER A 298 11.75 -14.04 5.72
N ILE A 299 13.03 -14.41 5.63
CA ILE A 299 14.14 -13.45 5.67
C ILE A 299 15.30 -13.94 4.80
N ASN A 300 16.07 -13.02 4.23
CA ASN A 300 17.28 -13.35 3.51
C ASN A 300 18.46 -13.40 4.49
N VAL A 301 19.29 -14.44 4.36
CA VAL A 301 20.53 -14.62 5.10
C VAL A 301 21.71 -14.30 4.21
N GLY A 302 22.57 -13.40 4.67
CA GLY A 302 23.88 -13.19 4.08
C GLY A 302 24.88 -14.24 4.56
N SER A 303 26.18 -14.03 4.30
CA SER A 303 27.22 -14.95 4.75
C SER A 303 27.23 -15.11 6.29
N ILE A 304 26.94 -16.30 6.78
CA ILE A 304 26.92 -16.62 8.21
C ILE A 304 28.31 -16.44 8.81
N ASN A 305 29.36 -16.91 8.14
CA ASN A 305 30.75 -16.88 8.60
C ASN A 305 31.29 -15.47 8.86
N LYS A 306 30.67 -14.44 8.23
CA LYS A 306 31.02 -13.05 8.50
C LYS A 306 30.67 -12.61 9.94
N TYR A 307 29.64 -13.22 10.54
CA TYR A 307 29.05 -12.82 11.81
C TYR A 307 29.15 -13.87 12.91
N THR A 308 29.59 -15.09 12.60
CA THR A 308 29.83 -16.16 13.57
C THR A 308 31.31 -16.44 13.69
N GLU A 309 31.75 -16.73 14.94
CA GLU A 309 33.08 -17.24 15.20
C GLU A 309 33.07 -18.77 15.16
N GLU A 310 32.07 -19.35 15.79
CA GLU A 310 31.82 -20.78 15.82
C GLU A 310 30.31 -21.06 15.82
N TRP A 311 29.87 -22.16 15.21
CA TRP A 311 28.45 -22.56 15.23
C TRP A 311 28.27 -24.09 15.35
N GLN A 312 29.33 -24.92 15.21
CA GLN A 312 29.23 -26.38 15.31
C GLN A 312 29.04 -26.81 16.78
N GLU A 313 30.10 -26.74 17.56
CA GLU A 313 30.06 -27.15 18.98
C GLU A 313 29.39 -26.09 19.85
N ASN A 314 29.78 -24.84 19.66
CA ASN A 314 29.26 -23.68 20.37
C ASN A 314 28.67 -22.66 19.42
N LEU A 315 27.66 -21.93 19.87
CA LEU A 315 27.01 -20.90 19.08
C LEU A 315 27.55 -19.51 19.48
N ILE A 316 28.70 -19.13 18.92
CA ILE A 316 29.41 -17.89 19.24
C ILE A 316 29.25 -16.87 18.09
N PHE A 317 28.74 -15.69 18.43
CA PHE A 317 28.54 -14.58 17.48
C PHE A 317 29.50 -13.43 17.72
N LYS A 318 29.98 -12.85 16.63
CA LYS A 318 30.56 -11.50 16.61
C LYS A 318 29.51 -10.47 17.01
N LYS A 319 29.94 -9.33 17.55
CA LYS A 319 29.04 -8.23 17.92
C LYS A 319 28.09 -7.87 16.75
N ARG A 320 26.82 -7.64 17.07
CA ARG A 320 25.77 -7.18 16.15
C ARG A 320 25.37 -8.16 15.02
N ALA A 321 25.44 -9.46 15.26
CA ALA A 321 24.90 -10.43 14.30
C ALA A 321 23.40 -10.17 14.04
N PRO A 322 22.95 -10.06 12.76
CA PRO A 322 21.55 -9.89 12.42
C PRO A 322 20.69 -11.08 12.85
N VAL A 323 19.37 -10.86 13.05
CA VAL A 323 18.40 -11.91 13.38
C VAL A 323 18.44 -13.06 12.38
N SER A 324 18.55 -12.76 11.08
CA SER A 324 18.64 -13.78 10.03
C SER A 324 19.84 -14.71 10.22
N VAL A 325 21.01 -14.15 10.57
CA VAL A 325 22.22 -14.93 10.81
C VAL A 325 22.08 -15.76 12.09
N LYS A 326 21.55 -15.18 13.16
CA LYS A 326 21.31 -15.90 14.42
C LYS A 326 20.38 -17.09 14.23
N ALA A 327 19.28 -16.89 13.49
CA ALA A 327 18.31 -17.94 13.21
C ALA A 327 18.91 -19.07 12.35
N ALA A 328 19.67 -18.75 11.30
CA ALA A 328 20.32 -19.72 10.43
C ALA A 328 21.47 -20.47 11.13
N ALA A 329 22.29 -19.75 11.91
CA ALA A 329 23.37 -20.38 12.65
C ALA A 329 22.86 -21.37 13.72
N ARG A 330 21.73 -21.04 14.37
CA ARG A 330 21.07 -21.98 15.30
C ARG A 330 20.56 -23.23 14.59
N TYR A 331 19.99 -23.09 13.40
CA TYR A 331 19.63 -24.25 12.58
C TYR A 331 20.86 -25.11 12.30
N ASN A 332 21.96 -24.54 11.82
CA ASN A 332 23.17 -25.25 11.51
C ASN A 332 23.75 -25.98 12.74
N HIS A 333 23.75 -25.30 13.90
CA HIS A 333 24.21 -25.90 15.16
C HIS A 333 23.37 -27.13 15.56
N LEU A 334 22.06 -27.02 15.48
CA LEU A 334 21.15 -28.13 15.80
C LEU A 334 21.20 -29.24 14.77
N ALA A 335 21.31 -28.92 13.47
CA ALA A 335 21.50 -29.88 12.41
C ALA A 335 22.81 -30.68 12.59
N TYR A 336 23.90 -30.00 12.94
CA TYR A 336 25.17 -30.66 13.27
C TYR A 336 25.04 -31.63 14.45
N LYS A 337 24.38 -31.19 15.54
CA LYS A 337 24.16 -32.03 16.73
C LYS A 337 23.24 -33.23 16.49
N ASN A 338 22.35 -33.14 15.50
CA ASN A 338 21.45 -34.22 15.10
C ASN A 338 22.03 -35.11 13.97
N GLY A 339 23.28 -34.87 13.54
CA GLY A 339 23.93 -35.66 12.51
C GLY A 339 23.50 -35.33 11.08
N GLU A 340 22.81 -34.22 10.84
CA GLU A 340 22.35 -33.77 9.54
C GLU A 340 23.32 -32.77 8.89
N GLY A 341 24.62 -33.06 8.93
CA GLY A 341 25.69 -32.15 8.51
C GLY A 341 25.67 -31.70 7.02
N ASP A 342 24.89 -32.35 6.19
CA ASP A 342 24.81 -32.06 4.74
C ASP A 342 23.84 -30.91 4.40
N LYS A 343 23.06 -30.43 5.38
CA LYS A 343 21.96 -29.48 5.21
C LYS A 343 22.21 -28.08 5.77
N PHE A 344 23.46 -27.64 5.81
CA PHE A 344 23.78 -26.35 6.39
C PHE A 344 23.34 -25.17 5.52
N ILE A 345 22.72 -24.17 6.17
CA ILE A 345 22.40 -22.88 5.58
C ILE A 345 23.67 -22.05 5.52
N SER A 346 24.14 -21.70 4.34
CA SER A 346 25.28 -20.77 4.14
C SER A 346 24.83 -19.35 3.83
N SER A 347 23.77 -19.23 3.00
CA SER A 347 23.13 -17.98 2.58
C SER A 347 21.77 -18.30 1.94
N GLY A 348 21.02 -17.27 1.55
CA GLY A 348 19.76 -17.43 0.83
C GLY A 348 18.52 -17.09 1.67
N LYS A 349 17.35 -17.48 1.16
CA LYS A 349 16.07 -17.19 1.81
C LYS A 349 15.68 -18.33 2.74
N ILE A 350 15.41 -17.99 3.99
CA ILE A 350 14.95 -18.91 5.03
C ILE A 350 13.60 -18.46 5.60
N LYS A 351 12.91 -19.39 6.27
CA LYS A 351 11.86 -19.09 7.24
C LYS A 351 12.42 -19.06 8.64
N TYR A 352 11.84 -18.25 9.53
CA TYR A 352 12.25 -18.21 10.94
C TYR A 352 11.08 -17.90 11.87
N TYR A 353 11.21 -18.30 13.11
CA TYR A 353 10.27 -18.01 14.18
C TYR A 353 10.94 -17.76 15.52
N ASN A 354 10.15 -17.26 16.49
CA ASN A 354 10.60 -17.04 17.85
C ASN A 354 10.50 -18.33 18.66
N ILE A 355 11.53 -18.58 19.49
CA ILE A 355 11.61 -19.70 20.42
C ILE A 355 11.89 -19.18 21.82
N ARG A 356 11.61 -19.99 22.84
CA ARG A 356 12.00 -19.70 24.23
C ARG A 356 13.20 -20.57 24.60
N LEU A 357 14.36 -19.94 24.63
CA LEU A 357 15.57 -20.56 25.20
C LEU A 357 16.21 -19.56 26.14
N SER A 358 16.76 -20.05 27.23
CA SER A 358 17.46 -19.25 28.27
C SER A 358 18.89 -18.89 27.89
N ASP A 359 19.28 -19.04 26.63
CA ASP A 359 20.62 -18.76 26.15
C ASP A 359 20.84 -17.29 25.73
N LYS A 360 22.12 -16.85 25.76
CA LYS A 360 22.50 -15.48 25.38
C LYS A 360 22.43 -15.17 23.90
N VAL A 361 22.08 -16.15 23.06
CA VAL A 361 22.17 -16.07 21.59
C VAL A 361 20.97 -15.36 20.98
N GLY A 362 19.84 -15.33 21.69
CA GLY A 362 18.58 -14.76 21.22
C GLY A 362 17.59 -15.85 20.75
N ASP A 363 16.35 -15.47 20.73
CA ASP A 363 15.21 -16.39 20.70
C ASP A 363 14.68 -16.65 19.28
N TYR A 364 15.57 -17.07 18.36
CA TYR A 364 15.20 -17.29 16.97
C TYR A 364 15.70 -18.64 16.45
N PHE A 365 14.84 -19.33 15.70
CA PHE A 365 15.20 -20.53 14.94
C PHE A 365 14.82 -20.34 13.47
N GLY A 366 15.76 -20.61 12.56
CA GLY A 366 15.56 -20.56 11.11
C GLY A 366 15.56 -21.93 10.49
N PHE A 367 14.97 -22.09 9.30
CA PHE A 367 14.98 -23.33 8.53
C PHE A 367 14.75 -23.02 7.03
N PRO A 368 15.23 -23.88 6.11
CA PRO A 368 14.92 -23.76 4.68
C PRO A 368 13.43 -23.86 4.42
N ALA A 369 12.88 -23.10 3.48
CA ALA A 369 11.46 -23.15 3.15
C ALA A 369 11.10 -24.53 2.54
N GLY A 370 10.04 -25.16 3.06
CA GLY A 370 9.60 -26.49 2.65
C GLY A 370 10.31 -27.65 3.37
N GLU A 371 11.29 -27.38 4.23
CA GLU A 371 12.09 -28.39 4.94
C GLU A 371 12.06 -28.16 6.46
N PHE A 372 10.88 -28.31 7.06
CA PHE A 372 10.73 -28.16 8.51
C PHE A 372 11.27 -29.42 9.23
N PRO A 373 12.36 -29.29 10.03
CA PRO A 373 12.99 -30.46 10.63
C PRO A 373 12.19 -30.99 11.82
N SER A 374 12.19 -32.31 12.00
CA SER A 374 11.50 -32.99 13.12
C SER A 374 12.10 -32.64 14.49
N TRP A 375 13.36 -32.25 14.53
CA TRP A 375 14.08 -31.84 15.74
C TRP A 375 13.99 -30.33 16.02
N ALA A 376 13.16 -29.59 15.29
CA ALA A 376 12.99 -28.16 15.48
C ALA A 376 12.55 -27.83 16.92
N PRO A 377 13.14 -26.81 17.55
CA PRO A 377 12.73 -26.39 18.89
C PRO A 377 11.30 -25.82 18.84
N PRO A 378 10.53 -25.96 19.95
CA PRO A 378 9.16 -25.51 20.01
C PRO A 378 9.08 -23.99 19.79
N MET A 379 8.10 -23.58 18.97
CA MET A 379 7.81 -22.16 18.70
C MET A 379 7.21 -21.48 19.92
N ASP A 380 7.67 -20.29 20.24
CA ASP A 380 6.94 -19.37 21.13
C ASP A 380 5.80 -18.69 20.34
N LYS A 381 4.66 -19.40 20.25
CA LYS A 381 3.47 -18.92 19.53
C LYS A 381 2.94 -17.59 20.09
N GLN A 382 3.13 -17.30 21.37
CA GLN A 382 2.71 -16.04 21.98
C GLN A 382 3.52 -14.85 21.46
N THR A 383 4.85 -14.95 21.52
CA THR A 383 5.74 -13.91 20.95
C THR A 383 5.59 -13.80 19.46
N GLN A 384 5.41 -14.92 18.75
CA GLN A 384 5.19 -14.93 17.31
C GLN A 384 3.88 -14.19 16.95
N TRP A 385 2.77 -14.46 17.63
CA TRP A 385 1.49 -13.77 17.49
C TRP A 385 1.64 -12.27 17.74
N SER A 386 2.27 -11.90 18.84
CA SER A 386 2.50 -10.48 19.17
C SER A 386 3.21 -9.74 18.03
N LYS A 387 4.34 -10.27 17.58
CA LYS A 387 5.20 -9.59 16.59
C LYS A 387 4.61 -9.58 15.19
N THR A 388 3.86 -10.64 14.80
CA THR A 388 3.39 -10.77 13.41
C THR A 388 1.96 -10.29 13.19
N VAL A 389 1.16 -10.16 14.23
CA VAL A 389 -0.25 -9.72 14.14
C VAL A 389 -0.53 -8.50 15.03
N ILE A 390 -0.30 -8.61 16.35
CA ILE A 390 -0.72 -7.56 17.30
C ILE A 390 0.05 -6.25 17.11
N GLU A 391 1.38 -6.30 17.03
CA GLU A 391 2.17 -5.07 16.81
C GLU A 391 1.86 -4.38 15.48
N PRO A 392 1.71 -5.08 14.34
CA PRO A 392 1.24 -4.47 13.11
C PRO A 392 -0.13 -3.82 13.21
N ILE A 393 -1.13 -4.50 13.79
CA ILE A 393 -2.50 -3.97 13.86
C ILE A 393 -2.60 -2.78 14.82
N ASN A 394 -1.88 -2.81 15.94
CA ASN A 394 -1.85 -1.71 16.91
C ASN A 394 -1.40 -0.38 16.30
N ARG A 395 -0.57 -0.40 15.25
CA ARG A 395 -0.18 0.82 14.53
C ARG A 395 -1.35 1.45 13.78
N PHE A 396 -2.28 0.63 13.27
CA PHE A 396 -3.50 1.14 12.63
C PHE A 396 -4.50 1.63 13.68
N LEU A 397 -4.67 0.90 14.78
CA LEU A 397 -5.56 1.30 15.88
C LEU A 397 -5.14 2.65 16.47
N GLU A 398 -3.83 2.87 16.64
CA GLU A 398 -3.28 4.12 17.15
C GLU A 398 -3.63 5.33 16.27
N VAL A 399 -3.54 5.18 14.95
CA VAL A 399 -3.91 6.25 13.99
C VAL A 399 -5.42 6.55 14.01
N MET A 400 -6.23 5.56 14.35
CA MET A 400 -7.69 5.69 14.46
C MET A 400 -8.16 6.13 15.87
N ASP A 401 -7.22 6.44 16.76
CA ASP A 401 -7.52 6.76 18.16
C ASP A 401 -8.33 5.65 18.86
N ILE A 402 -8.01 4.39 18.54
CA ILE A 402 -8.53 3.20 19.18
C ILE A 402 -7.46 2.66 20.14
N PRO A 403 -7.82 2.22 21.36
CA PRO A 403 -6.88 1.69 22.32
C PRO A 403 -6.08 0.50 21.78
N LYS A 404 -4.78 0.45 22.10
CA LYS A 404 -3.90 -0.66 21.70
C LYS A 404 -4.32 -1.96 22.35
N MET A 405 -4.22 -3.04 21.59
CA MET A 405 -4.48 -4.39 22.07
C MET A 405 -3.23 -5.00 22.72
N ASN A 406 -3.45 -5.75 23.79
CA ASN A 406 -2.43 -6.59 24.41
C ASN A 406 -2.54 -8.03 23.87
N CYS A 407 -1.43 -8.76 23.84
CA CYS A 407 -1.38 -10.16 23.40
C CYS A 407 -2.28 -11.11 24.19
N ASN A 408 -2.53 -10.79 25.45
CA ASN A 408 -3.22 -11.67 26.41
C ASN A 408 -4.62 -11.20 26.78
N ASN A 409 -4.92 -9.91 26.61
CA ASN A 409 -6.17 -9.34 27.09
C ASN A 409 -6.93 -8.67 25.96
N ILE A 410 -8.11 -9.17 25.76
CA ILE A 410 -9.23 -8.48 25.15
C ILE A 410 -9.45 -7.21 26.01
N ILE A 411 -9.63 -6.06 25.39
CA ILE A 411 -9.97 -4.82 26.08
C ILE A 411 -11.08 -5.11 27.10
N GLN A 412 -10.82 -4.81 28.35
CA GLN A 412 -11.82 -4.93 29.41
C GLN A 412 -12.54 -3.60 29.58
N TYR A 413 -13.83 -3.67 29.89
CA TYR A 413 -14.67 -2.54 30.19
C TYR A 413 -14.93 -2.47 31.70
N ASP A 414 -15.02 -1.26 32.25
CA ASP A 414 -15.56 -1.05 33.57
C ASP A 414 -17.08 -1.27 33.57
N LEU A 415 -17.69 -1.24 34.77
CA LEU A 415 -19.14 -1.38 34.94
C LEU A 415 -19.95 -0.26 34.24
N PHE A 416 -19.29 0.81 33.82
CA PHE A 416 -19.90 1.96 33.14
C PHE A 416 -19.63 1.94 31.61
N GLY A 417 -19.00 0.89 31.08
CA GLY A 417 -18.71 0.76 29.66
C GLY A 417 -17.46 1.52 29.20
N ASN A 418 -16.63 2.05 30.11
CA ASN A 418 -15.38 2.68 29.75
C ASN A 418 -14.29 1.63 29.54
N ILE A 419 -13.43 1.87 28.58
CA ILE A 419 -12.34 0.96 28.25
C ILE A 419 -11.27 1.07 29.35
N ILE A 420 -11.03 -0.05 30.05
CA ILE A 420 -9.89 -0.19 30.97
C ILE A 420 -8.71 -0.68 30.11
N SER A 421 -7.73 0.21 29.85
CA SER A 421 -6.43 -0.24 29.32
C SER A 421 -5.68 -0.93 30.45
N LEU A 422 -5.46 -2.20 30.31
CA LEU A 422 -4.49 -2.93 31.14
C LEU A 422 -3.10 -2.85 30.52
#